data_85f7bb49d339693da7a83b2dd10189bb
#
_entry.id   85f7bb49d339693da7a83b2dd10189bb
#
_cell.length_a   1.000
_cell.length_b   1.000
_cell.length_c   1.000
_cell.angle_alpha   90.00
_cell.angle_beta   90.00
_cell.angle_gamma   90.00
#
_symmetry.space_group_name_H-M   'P 1'
#
loop_
_entity.id
_entity.type
_entity.pdbx_description
1 polymer ?
#
loop_
_entity_poly.entity_id
_entity_poly.type
_entity_poly.pdbx_seq_one_letter_code
_entity_poly.pdbx_strand_id
1 'polypeptide(L)'
;MTTLEHVKALKDTECIADVLKKEISVNPCKDCGKCTFGYEGITQLEMIMNDITERKGRGGDLELITDLCGMMREQSLCEEGEKIADAVLTAIELYRKDFEDHIGKKGCRAGVCKKFMTYHILADMCVGCGDCIDECPEDAIIGKKKFVHIIVQDECTQCGKCVSACDEDAIVTAGAVKPRCPKKPIPCKKR
;
A
#
# COMPACT_ATOMS: atom_id res chain seq x y z
N MET A 1 -14.07 19.86 3.03
CA MET A 1 -12.77 19.89 2.32
C MET A 1 -12.97 19.12 1.03
N THR A 2 -12.70 19.70 -0.11
CA THR A 2 -12.82 19.03 -1.40
C THR A 2 -11.66 18.04 -1.59
N THR A 3 -11.83 17.03 -2.45
CA THR A 3 -10.75 16.08 -2.80
C THR A 3 -9.49 16.82 -3.25
N LEU A 4 -9.63 17.85 -4.06
CA LEU A 4 -8.51 18.67 -4.54
C LEU A 4 -7.78 19.41 -3.40
N GLU A 5 -8.52 19.95 -2.43
CA GLU A 5 -7.93 20.59 -1.25
C GLU A 5 -7.18 19.58 -0.39
N HIS A 6 -7.73 18.37 -0.22
CA HIS A 6 -7.06 17.28 0.50
C HIS A 6 -5.76 16.86 -0.20
N VAL A 7 -5.80 16.69 -1.52
CA VAL A 7 -4.60 16.38 -2.33
C VAL A 7 -3.51 17.43 -2.13
N LYS A 8 -3.86 18.73 -2.18
CA LYS A 8 -2.89 19.83 -2.00
C LYS A 8 -2.33 19.95 -0.58
N ALA A 9 -3.08 19.46 0.42
CA ALA A 9 -2.72 19.54 1.85
C ALA A 9 -2.32 18.17 2.43
N LEU A 10 -1.89 17.22 1.60
CA LEU A 10 -1.52 15.85 2.01
C LEU A 10 -0.41 15.88 3.06
N LYS A 11 -0.62 15.14 4.15
CA LYS A 11 0.36 15.01 5.24
C LYS A 11 1.38 13.92 4.93
N ASP A 12 2.57 14.03 5.53
CA ASP A 12 3.63 13.01 5.37
C ASP A 12 3.23 11.61 5.86
N THR A 13 2.22 11.53 6.73
CA THR A 13 1.67 10.28 7.25
C THR A 13 0.61 9.67 6.35
N GLU A 14 0.22 10.34 5.26
CA GLU A 14 -0.81 9.90 4.33
C GLU A 14 -0.19 9.45 3.01
N CYS A 15 -0.80 8.44 2.40
CA CYS A 15 -0.41 7.96 1.08
C CYS A 15 -1.38 8.50 0.03
N ILE A 16 -0.88 9.19 -0.97
CA ILE A 16 -1.70 9.78 -2.02
C ILE A 16 -2.55 8.75 -2.76
N ALA A 17 -2.01 7.57 -3.06
CA ALA A 17 -2.75 6.50 -3.74
C ALA A 17 -3.90 5.95 -2.87
N ASP A 18 -3.70 5.84 -1.55
CA ASP A 18 -4.73 5.39 -0.60
C ASP A 18 -5.81 6.46 -0.39
N VAL A 19 -5.42 7.72 -0.33
CA VAL A 19 -6.35 8.86 -0.24
C VAL A 19 -7.23 8.90 -1.48
N LEU A 20 -6.65 8.90 -2.69
CA LEU A 20 -7.42 8.92 -3.93
C LEU A 20 -8.32 7.69 -4.08
N LYS A 21 -7.83 6.49 -3.74
CA LYS A 21 -8.66 5.28 -3.73
C LYS A 21 -9.92 5.46 -2.90
N LYS A 22 -9.80 6.03 -1.70
CA LYS A 22 -10.94 6.29 -0.81
C LYS A 22 -11.90 7.32 -1.38
N GLU A 23 -11.37 8.43 -1.89
CA GLU A 23 -12.18 9.50 -2.47
C GLU A 23 -12.94 9.03 -3.73
N ILE A 24 -12.26 8.26 -4.60
CA ILE A 24 -12.87 7.66 -5.80
C ILE A 24 -13.97 6.68 -5.41
N SER A 25 -13.75 5.83 -4.40
CA SER A 25 -14.70 4.80 -4.00
C SER A 25 -16.05 5.34 -3.49
N VAL A 26 -16.05 6.55 -2.94
CA VAL A 26 -17.27 7.22 -2.41
C VAL A 26 -17.80 8.29 -3.35
N ASN A 27 -17.25 8.44 -4.55
CA ASN A 27 -17.66 9.48 -5.47
C ASN A 27 -19.09 9.27 -5.98
N PRO A 28 -19.98 10.29 -5.93
CA PRO A 28 -21.39 10.17 -6.31
C PRO A 28 -21.63 9.77 -7.77
N CYS A 29 -20.67 10.02 -8.67
CA CYS A 29 -20.79 9.62 -10.08
C CYS A 29 -20.87 8.11 -10.26
N LYS A 30 -20.33 7.33 -9.31
CA LYS A 30 -20.34 5.87 -9.34
C LYS A 30 -21.75 5.28 -9.38
N ASP A 31 -22.70 5.94 -8.73
CA ASP A 31 -24.09 5.46 -8.62
C ASP A 31 -25.05 6.27 -9.52
N CYS A 32 -24.54 7.34 -10.15
CA CYS A 32 -25.37 8.28 -10.89
C CYS A 32 -25.95 7.70 -12.21
N GLY A 33 -25.15 6.93 -12.96
CA GLY A 33 -25.54 6.29 -14.22
C GLY A 33 -25.93 7.23 -15.37
N LYS A 34 -25.82 8.56 -15.19
CA LYS A 34 -26.29 9.56 -16.18
C LYS A 34 -25.23 9.93 -17.21
N CYS A 35 -23.97 9.67 -16.93
CA CYS A 35 -22.85 10.10 -17.74
C CYS A 35 -21.85 8.96 -17.89
N THR A 36 -21.67 8.47 -19.09
CA THR A 36 -20.75 7.35 -19.36
C THR A 36 -19.34 7.65 -18.89
N PHE A 37 -18.77 8.80 -19.25
CA PHE A 37 -17.42 9.17 -18.84
C PHE A 37 -17.29 9.39 -17.33
N GLY A 38 -18.32 9.90 -16.66
CA GLY A 38 -18.35 10.00 -15.20
C GLY A 38 -18.41 8.63 -14.53
N TYR A 39 -19.37 7.78 -14.89
CA TYR A 39 -19.61 6.49 -14.27
C TYR A 39 -18.49 5.47 -14.59
N GLU A 40 -18.25 5.20 -15.89
CA GLU A 40 -17.23 4.24 -16.32
C GLU A 40 -15.82 4.72 -15.99
N GLY A 41 -15.55 6.02 -16.17
CA GLY A 41 -14.26 6.61 -15.83
C GLY A 41 -13.90 6.43 -14.36
N ILE A 42 -14.84 6.70 -13.45
CA ILE A 42 -14.63 6.47 -12.00
C ILE A 42 -14.43 5.00 -11.68
N THR A 43 -15.20 4.11 -12.31
CA THR A 43 -15.04 2.65 -12.12
C THR A 43 -13.66 2.19 -12.55
N GLN A 44 -13.16 2.65 -13.70
CA GLN A 44 -11.83 2.32 -14.18
C GLN A 44 -10.73 2.92 -13.29
N LEU A 45 -10.87 4.18 -12.86
CA LEU A 45 -9.94 4.81 -11.90
C LEU A 45 -9.87 4.02 -10.59
N GLU A 46 -11.01 3.57 -10.06
CA GLU A 46 -11.06 2.76 -8.85
C GLU A 46 -10.31 1.44 -9.03
N MET A 47 -10.50 0.75 -10.15
CA MET A 47 -9.78 -0.49 -10.47
C MET A 47 -8.27 -0.27 -10.54
N ILE A 48 -7.81 0.77 -11.22
CA ILE A 48 -6.38 1.07 -11.35
C ILE A 48 -5.79 1.47 -10.00
N MET A 49 -6.46 2.30 -9.21
CA MET A 49 -6.00 2.69 -7.87
C MET A 49 -5.97 1.50 -6.91
N ASN A 50 -6.95 0.57 -7.02
CA ASN A 50 -6.90 -0.68 -6.30
C ASN A 50 -5.66 -1.50 -6.67
N ASP A 51 -5.38 -1.68 -7.95
CA ASP A 51 -4.21 -2.42 -8.40
C ASP A 51 -2.90 -1.79 -7.92
N ILE A 52 -2.78 -0.46 -7.98
CA ILE A 52 -1.63 0.27 -7.46
C ILE A 52 -1.46 0.01 -5.96
N THR A 53 -2.52 0.13 -5.16
CA THR A 53 -2.45 -0.05 -3.69
C THR A 53 -2.31 -1.51 -3.27
N GLU A 54 -2.66 -2.48 -4.12
CA GLU A 54 -2.56 -3.93 -3.90
C GLU A 54 -1.26 -4.55 -4.46
N ARG A 55 -0.26 -3.74 -4.85
CA ARG A 55 1.02 -4.16 -5.48
C ARG A 55 0.88 -4.80 -6.86
N LYS A 56 -0.23 -4.59 -7.53
CA LYS A 56 -0.50 -5.10 -8.89
C LYS A 56 -0.25 -4.05 -9.96
N GLY A 57 0.04 -2.81 -9.57
CA GLY A 57 0.30 -1.69 -10.48
C GLY A 57 1.38 -2.02 -11.51
N ARG A 58 1.20 -1.54 -12.72
CA ARG A 58 2.01 -1.81 -13.92
C ARG A 58 2.63 -0.53 -14.47
N GLY A 59 3.74 -0.68 -15.23
CA GLY A 59 4.50 0.43 -15.81
C GLY A 59 3.61 1.18 -16.81
N GLY A 60 2.77 1.67 -17.05
CA GLY A 60 1.87 2.39 -17.96
C GLY A 60 0.57 2.87 -17.29
N ASP A 61 0.38 2.49 -16.01
CA ASP A 61 -0.86 2.85 -15.30
C ASP A 61 -0.98 4.37 -15.09
N LEU A 62 0.15 5.08 -14.95
CA LEU A 62 0.11 6.54 -14.79
C LEU A 62 -0.30 7.24 -16.07
N GLU A 63 0.19 6.78 -17.21
CA GLU A 63 -0.20 7.28 -18.52
C GLU A 63 -1.68 6.98 -18.76
N LEU A 64 -2.13 5.76 -18.47
CA LEU A 64 -3.53 5.37 -18.60
C LEU A 64 -4.46 6.23 -17.72
N ILE A 65 -4.09 6.49 -16.46
CA ILE A 65 -4.85 7.38 -15.57
C ILE A 65 -4.89 8.80 -16.14
N THR A 66 -3.76 9.30 -16.66
CA THR A 66 -3.67 10.65 -17.20
C THR A 66 -4.60 10.81 -18.41
N ASP A 67 -4.57 9.86 -19.35
CA ASP A 67 -5.43 9.86 -20.53
C ASP A 67 -6.91 9.74 -20.14
N LEU A 68 -7.24 8.84 -19.23
CA LEU A 68 -8.60 8.65 -18.73
C LEU A 68 -9.14 9.91 -18.04
N CYS A 69 -8.35 10.52 -17.16
CA CYS A 69 -8.74 11.77 -16.49
C CYS A 69 -8.87 12.94 -17.47
N GLY A 70 -8.03 13.00 -18.51
CA GLY A 70 -8.16 13.97 -19.59
C GLY A 70 -9.51 13.86 -20.29
N MET A 71 -9.90 12.65 -20.68
CA MET A 71 -11.21 12.38 -21.29
C MET A 71 -12.37 12.66 -20.32
N MET A 72 -12.24 12.29 -19.05
CA MET A 72 -13.26 12.55 -18.04
C MET A 72 -13.49 14.05 -17.87
N ARG A 73 -12.43 14.84 -17.80
CA ARG A 73 -12.51 16.31 -17.66
C ARG A 73 -13.22 16.99 -18.84
N GLU A 74 -13.02 16.48 -20.07
CA GLU A 74 -13.61 17.07 -21.28
C GLU A 74 -15.01 16.55 -21.60
N GLN A 75 -15.32 15.32 -21.23
CA GLN A 75 -16.51 14.59 -21.68
C GLN A 75 -17.51 14.28 -20.57
N SER A 76 -17.17 14.52 -19.30
CA SER A 76 -18.13 14.35 -18.22
C SER A 76 -19.25 15.37 -18.32
N LEU A 77 -20.49 14.91 -18.12
CA LEU A 77 -21.67 15.77 -18.10
C LEU A 77 -22.03 16.23 -16.66
N CYS A 78 -21.16 15.96 -15.70
CA CYS A 78 -21.36 16.32 -14.32
C CYS A 78 -20.08 16.89 -13.71
N GLU A 79 -20.23 17.90 -12.89
CA GLU A 79 -19.16 18.61 -12.19
C GLU A 79 -18.32 17.69 -11.28
N GLU A 80 -18.95 16.66 -10.70
CA GLU A 80 -18.25 15.69 -9.81
C GLU A 80 -17.27 14.80 -10.58
N GLY A 81 -17.59 14.44 -11.83
CA GLY A 81 -16.66 13.71 -12.70
C GLY A 81 -15.45 14.55 -13.13
N GLU A 82 -15.68 15.84 -13.39
CA GLU A 82 -14.61 16.81 -13.69
C GLU A 82 -13.72 17.04 -12.46
N LYS A 83 -14.31 17.29 -11.30
CA LYS A 83 -13.58 17.56 -10.04
C LYS A 83 -12.66 16.42 -9.63
N ILE A 84 -13.13 15.17 -9.73
CA ILE A 84 -12.28 14.01 -9.38
C ILE A 84 -11.15 13.82 -10.38
N ALA A 85 -11.40 14.03 -11.67
CA ALA A 85 -10.38 14.00 -12.70
C ALA A 85 -9.29 15.05 -12.47
N ASP A 86 -9.66 16.29 -12.18
CA ASP A 86 -8.72 17.36 -11.84
C ASP A 86 -7.91 17.05 -10.57
N ALA A 87 -8.54 16.48 -9.54
CA ALA A 87 -7.86 16.09 -8.32
C ALA A 87 -6.82 14.99 -8.56
N VAL A 88 -7.15 13.99 -9.39
CA VAL A 88 -6.25 12.91 -9.75
C VAL A 88 -5.07 13.42 -10.60
N LEU A 89 -5.31 14.25 -11.59
CA LEU A 89 -4.25 14.87 -12.40
C LEU A 89 -3.31 15.72 -11.54
N THR A 90 -3.85 16.55 -10.66
CA THR A 90 -3.06 17.34 -9.71
C THR A 90 -2.23 16.44 -8.78
N ALA A 91 -2.80 15.32 -8.32
CA ALA A 91 -2.08 14.35 -7.49
C ALA A 91 -0.90 13.72 -8.23
N ILE A 92 -1.07 13.37 -9.51
CA ILE A 92 0.02 12.84 -10.33
C ILE A 92 1.12 13.89 -10.53
N GLU A 93 0.78 15.14 -10.76
CA GLU A 93 1.76 16.23 -10.90
C GLU A 93 2.58 16.43 -9.61
N LEU A 94 1.90 16.52 -8.47
CA LEU A 94 2.54 16.83 -7.18
C LEU A 94 3.28 15.63 -6.56
N TYR A 95 2.77 14.41 -6.76
CA TYR A 95 3.23 13.20 -6.07
C TYR A 95 3.62 12.06 -7.03
N ARG A 96 4.05 12.39 -8.25
CA ARG A 96 4.44 11.42 -9.29
C ARG A 96 5.38 10.34 -8.75
N LYS A 97 6.36 10.75 -7.96
CA LYS A 97 7.34 9.83 -7.38
C LYS A 97 6.71 8.81 -6.43
N ASP A 98 5.70 9.19 -5.66
CA ASP A 98 5.01 8.28 -4.76
C ASP A 98 4.26 7.19 -5.54
N PHE A 99 3.64 7.53 -6.66
CA PHE A 99 3.02 6.56 -7.58
C PHE A 99 4.06 5.65 -8.23
N GLU A 100 5.16 6.22 -8.75
CA GLU A 100 6.25 5.44 -9.34
C GLU A 100 6.87 4.47 -8.33
N ASP A 101 7.00 4.87 -7.06
CA ASP A 101 7.48 4.01 -5.98
C ASP A 101 6.49 2.87 -5.67
N HIS A 102 5.18 3.11 -5.74
CA HIS A 102 4.16 2.06 -5.60
C HIS A 102 4.21 1.07 -6.77
N ILE A 103 4.34 1.55 -7.99
CA ILE A 103 4.31 0.74 -9.21
C ILE A 103 5.63 0.00 -9.40
N GLY A 104 6.75 0.72 -9.38
CA GLY A 104 8.08 0.19 -9.72
C GLY A 104 8.77 -0.48 -8.54
N LYS A 105 8.97 0.25 -7.45
CA LYS A 105 9.70 -0.23 -6.27
C LYS A 105 8.84 -1.10 -5.33
N LYS A 106 7.54 -1.17 -5.60
CA LYS A 106 6.57 -1.86 -4.74
C LYS A 106 6.70 -1.43 -3.28
N GLY A 107 6.74 -0.11 -3.04
CA GLY A 107 6.89 0.49 -1.72
C GLY A 107 5.93 1.65 -1.49
N CYS A 108 5.38 1.77 -0.28
CA CYS A 108 4.58 2.90 0.18
C CYS A 108 5.41 3.76 1.14
N ARG A 109 5.66 5.03 0.82
CA ARG A 109 6.45 5.95 1.65
C ARG A 109 5.81 6.18 3.02
N ALA A 110 4.51 6.43 3.04
CA ALA A 110 3.76 6.66 4.27
C ALA A 110 3.52 5.38 5.10
N GLY A 111 3.75 4.18 4.53
CA GLY A 111 3.59 2.91 5.25
C GLY A 111 2.15 2.56 5.61
N VAL A 112 1.14 3.14 4.94
CA VAL A 112 -0.29 2.89 5.26
C VAL A 112 -0.93 1.85 4.34
N CYS A 113 -0.37 1.63 3.15
CA CYS A 113 -0.86 0.62 2.23
C CYS A 113 -0.45 -0.78 2.72
N LYS A 114 -1.41 -1.53 3.27
CA LYS A 114 -1.16 -2.83 3.94
C LYS A 114 -0.32 -3.80 3.11
N LYS A 115 -0.57 -3.90 1.80
CA LYS A 115 0.15 -4.81 0.91
C LYS A 115 1.62 -4.46 0.69
N PHE A 116 2.05 -3.25 1.05
CA PHE A 116 3.44 -2.82 0.99
C PHE A 116 4.16 -2.94 2.34
N MET A 117 3.42 -3.23 3.40
CA MET A 117 4.02 -3.49 4.70
C MET A 117 4.63 -4.90 4.70
N THR A 118 5.84 -4.98 5.22
CA THR A 118 6.54 -6.27 5.41
C THR A 118 6.87 -6.42 6.88
N TYR A 119 6.77 -7.65 7.40
CA TYR A 119 7.15 -7.97 8.78
C TYR A 119 8.61 -8.39 8.83
N HIS A 120 9.32 -7.94 9.86
CA HIS A 120 10.73 -8.21 10.05
C HIS A 120 11.02 -8.57 11.50
N ILE A 121 11.88 -9.56 11.72
CA ILE A 121 12.29 -9.97 13.08
C ILE A 121 13.64 -9.34 13.40
N LEU A 122 13.67 -8.52 14.44
CA LEU A 122 14.88 -7.86 14.90
C LEU A 122 15.77 -8.84 15.67
N ALA A 123 17.00 -9.05 15.18
CA ALA A 123 17.92 -10.00 15.75
C ALA A 123 18.35 -9.68 17.20
N ASP A 124 18.33 -8.41 17.57
CA ASP A 124 18.73 -7.97 18.90
C ASP A 124 17.64 -8.18 19.95
N MET A 125 16.38 -8.34 19.53
CA MET A 125 15.24 -8.54 20.41
C MET A 125 14.77 -10.00 20.43
N CYS A 126 14.95 -10.74 19.33
CA CYS A 126 14.49 -12.11 19.22
C CYS A 126 15.26 -13.07 20.12
N VAL A 127 14.54 -13.78 20.99
CA VAL A 127 15.09 -14.80 21.92
C VAL A 127 15.00 -16.23 21.38
N GLY A 128 14.32 -16.41 20.23
CA GLY A 128 14.18 -17.74 19.61
C GLY A 128 13.24 -18.66 20.36
N CYS A 129 12.11 -18.17 20.88
CA CYS A 129 11.10 -18.97 21.59
C CYS A 129 10.41 -19.98 20.68
N GLY A 130 9.95 -19.56 19.52
CA GLY A 130 9.24 -20.37 18.53
C GLY A 130 7.78 -19.97 18.29
N ASP A 131 7.17 -19.22 19.20
CA ASP A 131 5.74 -18.91 19.23
C ASP A 131 5.24 -18.27 17.92
N CYS A 132 6.06 -17.42 17.29
CA CYS A 132 5.73 -16.83 16.00
C CYS A 132 5.71 -17.85 14.84
N ILE A 133 6.43 -18.97 14.94
CA ILE A 133 6.39 -20.06 13.96
C ILE A 133 5.08 -20.81 14.11
N ASP A 134 4.72 -21.17 15.36
CA ASP A 134 3.52 -21.95 15.66
C ASP A 134 2.23 -21.21 15.28
N GLU A 135 2.23 -19.88 15.32
CA GLU A 135 1.09 -19.03 14.94
C GLU A 135 1.05 -18.65 13.44
N CYS A 136 2.05 -19.04 12.64
CA CYS A 136 2.08 -18.69 11.24
C CYS A 136 1.28 -19.68 10.38
N PRO A 137 0.14 -19.27 9.79
CA PRO A 137 -0.72 -20.18 9.02
C PRO A 137 -0.11 -20.59 7.67
N GLU A 138 0.92 -19.87 7.21
CA GLU A 138 1.56 -20.07 5.91
C GLU A 138 2.96 -20.68 6.04
N ASP A 139 3.38 -21.09 7.23
CA ASP A 139 4.72 -21.57 7.52
C ASP A 139 5.85 -20.65 7.01
N ALA A 140 5.55 -19.37 6.84
CA ALA A 140 6.45 -18.37 6.29
C ALA A 140 7.57 -17.94 7.25
N ILE A 141 7.68 -18.54 8.44
CA ILE A 141 8.70 -18.20 9.44
C ILE A 141 9.61 -19.40 9.66
N ILE A 142 10.89 -19.21 9.37
CA ILE A 142 11.91 -20.25 9.55
C ILE A 142 12.82 -19.94 10.74
N GLY A 143 13.14 -20.95 11.50
CA GLY A 143 14.01 -20.84 12.66
C GLY A 143 14.00 -22.11 13.50
N LYS A 144 14.73 -22.08 14.62
CA LYS A 144 14.71 -23.11 15.65
C LYS A 144 14.96 -22.46 17.01
N LYS A 145 14.65 -23.18 18.09
CA LYS A 145 14.89 -22.69 19.46
C LYS A 145 16.29 -22.13 19.65
N LYS A 146 16.39 -20.97 20.29
CA LYS A 146 17.61 -20.18 20.53
C LYS A 146 18.28 -19.61 19.29
N PHE A 147 17.59 -19.61 18.15
CA PHE A 147 18.04 -18.91 16.94
C PHE A 147 17.06 -17.80 16.59
N VAL A 148 17.58 -16.72 16.05
CA VAL A 148 16.77 -15.65 15.48
C VAL A 148 15.93 -16.21 14.35
N HIS A 149 14.62 -16.04 14.44
CA HIS A 149 13.71 -16.46 13.40
C HIS A 149 13.73 -15.47 12.23
N ILE A 150 13.31 -15.93 11.05
CA ILE A 150 13.30 -15.11 9.82
C ILE A 150 11.97 -15.31 9.10
N ILE A 151 11.41 -14.23 8.60
CA ILE A 151 10.20 -14.27 7.79
C ILE A 151 10.60 -14.35 6.31
N VAL A 152 10.12 -15.39 5.63
CA VAL A 152 10.24 -15.55 4.18
C VAL A 152 9.17 -14.66 3.55
N GLN A 153 9.60 -13.52 2.99
CA GLN A 153 8.68 -12.47 2.54
C GLN A 153 7.79 -12.92 1.38
N ASP A 154 8.26 -13.83 0.53
CA ASP A 154 7.52 -14.34 -0.63
C ASP A 154 6.38 -15.29 -0.23
N GLU A 155 6.48 -15.91 0.95
CA GLU A 155 5.47 -16.82 1.51
C GLU A 155 4.52 -16.10 2.49
N CYS A 156 4.92 -14.91 2.97
CA CYS A 156 4.19 -14.16 3.98
C CYS A 156 2.94 -13.47 3.42
N THR A 157 1.75 -13.86 3.87
CA THR A 157 0.46 -13.21 3.51
C THR A 157 0.18 -11.91 4.27
N GLN A 158 1.10 -11.47 5.13
CA GLN A 158 1.00 -10.23 5.92
C GLN A 158 -0.20 -10.20 6.89
N CYS A 159 -0.63 -11.34 7.39
CA CYS A 159 -1.76 -11.47 8.31
C CYS A 159 -1.52 -10.85 9.71
N GLY A 160 -0.26 -10.68 10.13
CA GLY A 160 0.12 -10.04 11.39
C GLY A 160 0.02 -10.92 12.65
N LYS A 161 -0.42 -12.18 12.58
CA LYS A 161 -0.56 -13.06 13.75
C LYS A 161 0.74 -13.24 14.52
N CYS A 162 1.86 -13.33 13.82
CA CYS A 162 3.17 -13.45 14.45
C CYS A 162 3.55 -12.24 15.33
N VAL A 163 3.04 -11.05 15.02
CA VAL A 163 3.29 -9.85 15.84
C VAL A 163 2.63 -9.98 17.20
N SER A 164 1.35 -10.39 17.23
CA SER A 164 0.61 -10.59 18.48
C SER A 164 1.11 -11.77 19.31
N ALA A 165 1.81 -12.72 18.69
CA ALA A 165 2.40 -13.89 19.36
C ALA A 165 3.82 -13.63 19.90
N CYS A 166 4.38 -12.46 19.68
CA CYS A 166 5.75 -12.15 20.09
C CYS A 166 5.78 -11.33 21.39
N ASP A 167 5.96 -11.97 22.54
CA ASP A 167 6.06 -11.32 23.85
C ASP A 167 7.28 -10.39 23.98
N GLU A 168 8.29 -10.56 23.12
CA GLU A 168 9.51 -9.74 23.15
C GLU A 168 9.45 -8.52 22.22
N ASP A 169 8.30 -8.24 21.58
CA ASP A 169 8.12 -7.16 20.59
C ASP A 169 9.20 -7.15 19.49
N ALA A 170 9.77 -8.32 19.21
CA ALA A 170 10.87 -8.47 18.26
C ALA A 170 10.42 -8.37 16.79
N ILE A 171 9.12 -8.38 16.51
CA ILE A 171 8.57 -8.35 15.16
C ILE A 171 8.03 -6.95 14.86
N VAL A 172 8.65 -6.31 13.87
CA VAL A 172 8.28 -4.95 13.45
C VAL A 172 7.74 -4.94 12.03
N THR A 173 6.85 -3.99 11.76
CA THR A 173 6.39 -3.69 10.41
C THR A 173 7.30 -2.68 9.75
N ALA A 174 7.58 -2.86 8.48
CA ALA A 174 8.34 -1.91 7.68
C ALA A 174 7.69 -1.66 6.33
N GLY A 175 7.65 -0.40 5.94
CA GLY A 175 7.22 0.05 4.62
C GLY A 175 8.38 0.14 3.63
N ALA A 176 8.62 1.34 3.10
CA ALA A 176 9.69 1.59 2.13
C ALA A 176 11.11 1.40 2.71
N VAL A 177 11.30 1.73 3.99
CA VAL A 177 12.57 1.54 4.70
C VAL A 177 12.51 0.25 5.50
N LYS A 178 13.33 -0.73 5.13
CA LYS A 178 13.37 -2.05 5.78
C LYS A 178 14.50 -2.13 6.80
N PRO A 179 14.26 -2.70 8.00
CA PRO A 179 15.32 -2.92 8.98
C PRO A 179 16.34 -3.96 8.47
N ARG A 180 17.55 -3.87 8.97
CA ARG A 180 18.59 -4.88 8.67
C ARG A 180 18.32 -6.15 9.48
N CYS A 181 17.81 -7.17 8.80
CA CYS A 181 17.56 -8.47 9.40
C CYS A 181 18.48 -9.53 8.79
N PRO A 182 18.85 -10.58 9.55
CA PRO A 182 19.64 -11.67 9.01
C PRO A 182 18.87 -12.40 7.91
N LYS A 183 19.60 -12.88 6.90
CA LYS A 183 19.02 -13.68 5.79
C LYS A 183 18.95 -15.18 6.09
N LYS A 184 19.56 -15.61 7.18
CA LYS A 184 19.56 -17.02 7.66
C LYS A 184 19.45 -17.00 9.18
N PRO A 185 18.83 -18.03 9.80
CA PRO A 185 18.76 -18.14 11.24
C PRO A 185 20.16 -18.12 11.87
N ILE A 186 20.41 -17.17 12.77
CA ILE A 186 21.64 -17.01 13.51
C ILE A 186 21.36 -17.28 15.00
N PRO A 187 22.34 -17.73 15.81
CA PRO A 187 22.16 -17.88 17.24
C PRO A 187 21.71 -16.57 17.88
N CYS A 188 20.74 -16.64 18.78
CA CYS A 188 20.34 -15.46 19.55
C CYS A 188 21.51 -15.00 20.43
N LYS A 189 21.63 -13.67 20.61
CA LYS A 189 22.60 -13.13 21.59
C LYS A 189 22.20 -13.62 22.97
N LYS A 190 23.14 -14.12 23.74
CA LYS A 190 22.90 -14.45 25.17
C LYS A 190 22.57 -13.15 25.89
N ARG A 191 21.39 -13.07 26.47
CA ARG A 191 21.05 -12.10 27.50
C ARG A 191 21.60 -12.56 28.83
#